data_5a9b2c466936da22b63b5687e10ec5c7
#
_entry.id   5a9b2c466936da22b63b5687e10ec5c7
#
_cell.length_a   1.000
_cell.length_b   1.000
_cell.length_c   1.000
_cell.angle_alpha   90.00
_cell.angle_beta   90.00
_cell.angle_gamma   90.00
#
_symmetry.space_group_name_H-M   'P 1'
#
loop_
_entity.id
_entity.type
_entity.pdbx_description
1 polymer ?
#
loop_
_entity_poly.entity_id
_entity_poly.type
_entity_poly.pdbx_seq_one_letter_code
_entity_poly.pdbx_strand_id
1 'polypeptide(L)'
;MAIAAQFDGRGIGRIRLRRISAASASPLVAFVKHAVEPGSVVITDGWEAYARLKQEGFKHRPRVINASSKTASVLLPRVQQVASLLKRWLLGIHQGALSSEQLDSYLDEFTILFNRRASRYRGKLFYRLVAQAVAVEPFPCSRLVAGT
;
A
#
# COMPACT_ATOMS: atom_id res chain seq x y z
N MET A 1 8.75 1.05 -3.52
CA MET A 1 7.33 1.07 -3.08
C MET A 1 7.09 -0.04 -2.08
N ALA A 2 6.39 0.24 -1.00
CA ALA A 2 5.95 -0.72 0.00
C ALA A 2 4.44 -0.95 -0.10
N ILE A 3 4.00 -2.19 0.12
CA ILE A 3 2.60 -2.61 0.08
C ILE A 3 2.27 -3.36 1.36
N ALA A 4 1.26 -2.94 2.07
CA ALA A 4 0.64 -3.69 3.16
C ALA A 4 -0.80 -4.05 2.78
N ALA A 5 -1.17 -5.31 2.96
CA ALA A 5 -2.50 -5.82 2.69
C ALA A 5 -3.05 -6.55 3.92
N GLN A 6 -4.19 -6.09 4.40
CA GLN A 6 -4.88 -6.70 5.54
C GLN A 6 -5.51 -8.02 5.11
N PHE A 7 -5.39 -9.02 5.95
CA PHE A 7 -6.14 -10.26 5.84
C PHE A 7 -7.38 -10.21 6.73
N ASP A 8 -8.56 -10.37 6.15
CA ASP A 8 -9.85 -10.33 6.86
C ASP A 8 -10.52 -11.70 7.04
N GLY A 9 -9.76 -12.77 6.80
CA GLY A 9 -10.25 -14.16 6.87
C GLY A 9 -10.87 -14.67 5.57
N ARG A 10 -11.44 -13.82 4.74
CA ARG A 10 -12.08 -14.18 3.46
C ARG A 10 -11.32 -13.69 2.24
N GLY A 11 -10.56 -12.61 2.37
CA GLY A 11 -9.86 -12.02 1.24
C GLY A 11 -8.86 -10.96 1.65
N ILE A 12 -8.75 -9.94 0.80
CA ILE A 12 -7.95 -8.74 1.06
C ILE A 12 -8.88 -7.69 1.66
N GLY A 13 -8.61 -7.28 2.89
CA GLY A 13 -9.27 -6.18 3.55
C GLY A 13 -8.74 -4.82 3.03
N ARG A 14 -8.27 -3.98 3.94
CA ARG A 14 -7.67 -2.69 3.59
C ARG A 14 -6.25 -2.87 3.10
N ILE A 15 -5.84 -1.98 2.20
CA ILE A 15 -4.45 -1.86 1.76
C ILE A 15 -3.86 -0.52 2.17
N ARG A 16 -2.53 -0.48 2.25
CA ARG A 16 -1.73 0.74 2.34
C ARG A 16 -0.59 0.63 1.35
N LEU A 17 -0.38 1.69 0.61
CA LEU A 17 0.70 1.82 -0.37
C LEU A 17 1.53 3.05 0.00
N ARG A 18 2.83 2.98 -0.21
CA ARG A 18 3.72 4.13 -0.03
C ARG A 18 4.98 3.99 -0.86
N ARG A 19 5.40 5.08 -1.46
CA ARG A 19 6.74 5.17 -2.02
C ARG A 19 7.74 5.20 -0.88
N ILE A 20 8.79 4.40 -0.96
CA ILE A 20 9.92 4.41 -0.04
C ILE A 20 11.18 4.79 -0.81
N SER A 21 12.01 5.65 -0.21
CA SER A 21 13.23 6.17 -0.83
C SER A 21 14.28 5.08 -1.04
N ALA A 22 14.35 4.13 -0.13
CA ALA A 22 15.27 3.01 -0.20
C ALA A 22 14.62 1.74 0.37
N ALA A 23 15.00 0.60 -0.18
CA ALA A 23 14.65 -0.69 0.37
C ALA A 23 15.62 -1.02 1.53
N SER A 24 15.44 -0.37 2.67
CA SER A 24 16.23 -0.54 3.88
C SER A 24 15.33 -0.68 5.10
N ALA A 25 15.90 -1.11 6.24
CA ALA A 25 15.12 -1.39 7.44
C ALA A 25 14.35 -0.17 7.96
N SER A 26 14.97 1.01 7.99
CA SER A 26 14.36 2.21 8.59
C SER A 26 13.09 2.67 7.85
N PRO A 27 13.07 2.92 6.52
CA PRO A 27 11.85 3.29 5.82
C PRO A 27 10.75 2.22 5.86
N LEU A 28 11.13 0.94 5.85
CA LEU A 28 10.17 -0.17 5.91
C LEU A 28 9.51 -0.29 7.28
N VAL A 29 10.29 -0.19 8.36
CA VAL A 29 9.74 -0.20 9.72
C VAL A 29 8.85 1.02 9.94
N ALA A 30 9.26 2.21 9.49
CA ALA A 30 8.44 3.42 9.56
C ALA A 30 7.11 3.26 8.80
N PHE A 31 7.16 2.64 7.61
CA PHE A 31 5.95 2.32 6.86
C PHE A 31 5.02 1.38 7.63
N VAL A 32 5.56 0.28 8.20
CA VAL A 32 4.74 -0.67 8.97
C VAL A 32 4.13 -0.01 10.20
N LYS A 33 4.88 0.80 10.94
CA LYS A 33 4.36 1.54 12.10
C LYS A 33 3.22 2.49 11.75
N HIS A 34 3.28 3.10 10.57
CA HIS A 34 2.21 3.97 10.09
C HIS A 34 1.00 3.20 9.54
N ALA A 35 1.23 2.06 8.90
CA ALA A 35 0.21 1.32 8.16
C ALA A 35 -0.53 0.27 8.99
N VAL A 36 0.07 -0.21 10.08
CA VAL A 36 -0.38 -1.38 10.85
C VAL A 36 -0.49 -1.04 12.33
N GLU A 37 -1.58 -1.45 12.95
CA GLU A 37 -1.79 -1.25 14.39
C GLU A 37 -0.78 -2.07 15.21
N PRO A 38 -0.22 -1.49 16.30
CA PRO A 38 0.67 -2.21 17.22
C PRO A 38 0.03 -3.52 17.72
N GLY A 39 0.86 -4.54 17.94
CA GLY A 39 0.39 -5.85 18.37
C GLY A 39 -0.16 -6.75 17.26
N SER A 40 -0.33 -6.23 16.04
CA SER A 40 -0.78 -7.02 14.88
C SER A 40 0.26 -8.06 14.47
N VAL A 41 -0.23 -9.13 13.82
CA VAL A 41 0.63 -10.13 13.17
C VAL A 41 1.04 -9.62 11.80
N VAL A 42 2.33 -9.37 11.60
CA VAL A 42 2.90 -8.94 10.31
C VAL A 42 3.61 -10.12 9.66
N ILE A 43 3.18 -10.47 8.46
CA ILE A 43 3.75 -11.56 7.66
C ILE A 43 4.57 -10.93 6.53
N THR A 44 5.84 -11.31 6.39
CA THR A 44 6.75 -10.82 5.35
C THR A 44 7.43 -11.98 4.61
N ASP A 45 8.16 -11.67 3.56
CA ASP A 45 8.98 -12.63 2.79
C ASP A 45 10.25 -13.13 3.52
N GLY A 46 10.46 -12.68 4.75
CA GLY A 46 11.63 -13.07 5.54
C GLY A 46 12.89 -12.26 5.26
N TRP A 47 12.80 -11.18 4.49
CA TRP A 47 13.92 -10.28 4.29
C TRP A 47 14.39 -9.68 5.62
N GLU A 48 15.70 -9.64 5.83
CA GLU A 48 16.36 -9.22 7.10
C GLU A 48 15.98 -7.81 7.54
N ALA A 49 15.67 -6.91 6.60
CA ALA A 49 15.20 -5.56 6.89
C ALA A 49 13.97 -5.50 7.81
N TYR A 50 13.17 -6.58 7.88
CA TYR A 50 12.02 -6.71 8.77
C TYR A 50 12.33 -7.26 10.16
N ALA A 51 13.57 -7.64 10.46
CA ALA A 51 13.94 -8.25 11.75
C ALA A 51 13.60 -7.37 12.95
N ARG A 52 13.70 -6.03 12.78
CA ARG A 52 13.40 -5.04 13.82
C ARG A 52 11.92 -4.94 14.18
N LEU A 53 10.99 -5.46 13.39
CA LEU A 53 9.55 -5.37 13.66
C LEU A 53 9.14 -5.98 15.00
N LYS A 54 9.83 -7.01 15.47
CA LYS A 54 9.58 -7.59 16.79
C LYS A 54 9.88 -6.62 17.92
N GLN A 55 10.95 -5.84 17.79
CA GLN A 55 11.36 -4.83 18.78
C GLN A 55 10.40 -3.64 18.82
N GLU A 56 9.71 -3.40 17.70
CA GLU A 56 8.73 -2.32 17.53
C GLU A 56 7.29 -2.72 17.95
N GLY A 57 7.13 -3.86 18.65
CA GLY A 57 5.86 -4.30 19.20
C GLY A 57 4.93 -5.06 18.23
N PHE A 58 5.44 -5.52 17.09
CA PHE A 58 4.69 -6.34 16.16
C PHE A 58 4.97 -7.84 16.31
N LYS A 59 3.96 -8.66 16.11
CA LYS A 59 4.12 -10.13 16.03
C LYS A 59 4.61 -10.49 14.64
N HIS A 60 5.93 -10.44 14.42
CA HIS A 60 6.52 -10.72 13.11
C HIS A 60 6.59 -12.23 12.82
N ARG A 61 6.04 -12.64 11.69
CA ARG A 61 6.07 -14.01 11.16
C ARG A 61 6.68 -14.02 9.76
N PRO A 62 8.01 -14.20 9.63
CA PRO A 62 8.64 -14.29 8.31
C PRO A 62 8.25 -15.62 7.63
N ARG A 63 7.97 -15.55 6.34
CA ARG A 63 7.80 -16.72 5.45
C ARG A 63 8.99 -16.78 4.51
N VAL A 64 9.99 -17.57 4.88
CA VAL A 64 11.21 -17.72 4.07
C VAL A 64 10.94 -18.64 2.90
N ILE A 65 11.46 -18.27 1.73
CA ILE A 65 11.50 -19.13 0.54
C ILE A 65 12.60 -20.15 0.77
N ASN A 66 12.25 -21.38 1.14
CA ASN A 66 13.20 -22.47 1.03
C ASN A 66 13.41 -22.78 -0.45
N ALA A 67 14.68 -22.96 -0.85
CA ALA A 67 15.13 -23.07 -2.24
C ALA A 67 14.43 -24.15 -3.09
N SER A 68 13.58 -24.96 -2.50
CA SER A 68 13.03 -26.15 -3.14
C SER A 68 11.66 -26.00 -3.80
N SER A 69 10.87 -24.94 -3.64
CA SER A 69 9.59 -24.99 -4.39
C SER A 69 8.62 -23.81 -4.43
N LYS A 70 8.80 -22.68 -3.77
CA LYS A 70 7.68 -21.70 -3.78
C LYS A 70 8.10 -20.30 -4.16
N THR A 71 7.56 -19.82 -5.26
CA THR A 71 7.66 -18.42 -5.74
C THR A 71 7.08 -17.45 -4.69
N ALA A 72 7.57 -16.23 -4.65
CA ALA A 72 7.07 -15.16 -3.76
C ALA A 72 5.54 -14.98 -3.81
N SER A 73 4.92 -15.29 -4.97
CA SER A 73 3.47 -15.28 -5.17
C SER A 73 2.71 -16.29 -4.30
N VAL A 74 3.34 -17.39 -3.94
CA VAL A 74 2.74 -18.42 -3.06
C VAL A 74 2.88 -18.03 -1.59
N LEU A 75 3.93 -17.29 -1.23
CA LEU A 75 4.18 -16.88 0.15
C LEU A 75 3.30 -15.72 0.61
N LEU A 76 3.13 -14.74 -0.26
CA LEU A 76 2.36 -13.53 0.01
C LEU A 76 1.34 -13.26 -1.11
N PRO A 77 0.39 -14.18 -1.35
CA PRO A 77 -0.49 -14.12 -2.52
C PRO A 77 -1.34 -12.84 -2.57
N ARG A 78 -1.74 -12.32 -1.41
CA ARG A 78 -2.55 -11.11 -1.32
C ARG A 78 -1.77 -9.86 -1.71
N VAL A 79 -0.55 -9.74 -1.25
CA VAL A 79 0.35 -8.62 -1.62
C VAL A 79 0.64 -8.67 -3.11
N GLN A 80 0.91 -9.86 -3.65
CA GLN A 80 1.13 -10.05 -5.09
C GLN A 80 -0.11 -9.72 -5.92
N GLN A 81 -1.29 -10.09 -5.45
CA GLN A 81 -2.55 -9.73 -6.10
C GLN A 81 -2.74 -8.21 -6.13
N VAL A 82 -2.51 -7.51 -5.02
CA VAL A 82 -2.58 -6.04 -4.97
C VAL A 82 -1.56 -5.43 -5.92
N ALA A 83 -0.31 -5.92 -5.93
CA ALA A 83 0.73 -5.43 -6.83
C ALA A 83 0.36 -5.62 -8.31
N SER A 84 -0.23 -6.76 -8.67
CA SER A 84 -0.68 -7.05 -10.04
C SER A 84 -1.85 -6.16 -10.45
N LEU A 85 -2.80 -5.92 -9.56
CA LEU A 85 -3.92 -5.02 -9.81
C LEU A 85 -3.46 -3.57 -9.96
N LEU A 86 -2.55 -3.12 -9.10
CA LEU A 86 -1.95 -1.79 -9.20
C LEU A 86 -1.21 -1.60 -10.53
N LYS A 87 -0.35 -2.56 -10.92
CA LYS A 87 0.36 -2.51 -12.21
C LYS A 87 -0.61 -2.40 -13.39
N ARG A 88 -1.66 -3.22 -13.40
CA ARG A 88 -2.68 -3.20 -14.45
C ARG A 88 -3.42 -1.86 -14.50
N TRP A 89 -3.75 -1.32 -13.35
CA TRP A 89 -4.42 -0.02 -13.25
C TRP A 89 -3.53 1.12 -13.75
N LEU A 90 -2.27 1.17 -13.32
CA LEU A 90 -1.30 2.17 -13.78
C LEU A 90 -1.06 2.10 -15.29
N LEU A 91 -0.90 0.89 -15.85
CA LEU A 91 -0.69 0.72 -17.29
C LEU A 91 -1.96 1.05 -18.10
N GLY A 92 -3.14 0.71 -17.59
CA GLY A 92 -4.40 0.93 -18.29
C GLY A 92 -4.83 2.39 -18.34
N ILE A 93 -4.65 3.14 -17.25
CA ILE A 93 -5.10 4.54 -17.16
C ILE A 93 -4.02 5.51 -17.64
N HIS A 94 -2.76 5.25 -17.30
CA HIS A 94 -1.66 6.20 -17.53
C HIS A 94 -0.72 5.79 -18.68
N GLN A 95 -1.01 4.69 -19.37
CA GLN A 95 -0.23 4.21 -20.54
C GLN A 95 1.29 4.16 -20.28
N GLY A 96 1.72 3.98 -19.03
CA GLY A 96 3.12 3.93 -18.64
C GLY A 96 3.84 5.28 -18.52
N ALA A 97 3.19 6.39 -18.85
CA ALA A 97 3.74 7.75 -18.69
C ALA A 97 3.58 8.24 -17.23
N LEU A 98 4.27 7.59 -16.30
CA LEU A 98 4.23 7.94 -14.88
C LEU A 98 5.48 8.73 -14.51
N SER A 99 5.32 10.00 -14.11
CA SER A 99 6.38 10.71 -13.44
C SER A 99 6.56 10.19 -12.00
N SER A 100 7.80 10.17 -11.52
CA SER A 100 8.09 9.78 -10.14
C SER A 100 7.42 10.70 -9.12
N GLU A 101 7.17 11.93 -9.49
CA GLU A 101 6.58 12.98 -8.67
C GLU A 101 5.08 12.77 -8.45
N GLN A 102 4.39 12.27 -9.45
CA GLN A 102 2.95 11.99 -9.40
C GLN A 102 2.63 10.62 -8.80
N LEU A 103 3.64 9.76 -8.62
CA LEU A 103 3.43 8.39 -8.16
C LEU A 103 2.69 8.32 -6.81
N ASP A 104 3.02 9.21 -5.87
CA ASP A 104 2.39 9.21 -4.55
C ASP A 104 0.88 9.51 -4.65
N SER A 105 0.48 10.46 -5.50
CA SER A 105 -0.94 10.76 -5.76
C SER A 105 -1.68 9.56 -6.38
N TYR A 106 -1.06 8.86 -7.32
CA TYR A 106 -1.64 7.66 -7.91
C TYR A 106 -1.76 6.50 -6.91
N LEU A 107 -0.76 6.33 -6.03
CA LEU A 107 -0.83 5.31 -4.98
C LEU A 107 -1.96 5.61 -3.99
N ASP A 108 -2.18 6.88 -3.65
CA ASP A 108 -3.28 7.30 -2.78
C ASP A 108 -4.64 7.09 -3.45
N GLU A 109 -4.79 7.48 -4.72
CA GLU A 109 -6.00 7.26 -5.50
C GLU A 109 -6.34 5.75 -5.57
N PHE A 110 -5.39 4.92 -5.98
CA PHE A 110 -5.59 3.47 -6.03
C PHE A 110 -5.96 2.91 -4.65
N THR A 111 -5.32 3.37 -3.59
CA THR A 111 -5.60 2.95 -2.21
C THR A 111 -7.03 3.28 -1.81
N ILE A 112 -7.52 4.49 -2.13
CA ILE A 112 -8.89 4.90 -1.86
C ILE A 112 -9.88 4.04 -2.64
N LEU A 113 -9.68 3.89 -3.95
CA LEU A 113 -10.54 3.08 -4.82
C LEU A 113 -10.60 1.62 -4.34
N PHE A 114 -9.45 1.03 -4.07
CA PHE A 114 -9.38 -0.36 -3.61
C PHE A 114 -10.07 -0.55 -2.26
N ASN A 115 -9.80 0.31 -1.28
CA ASN A 115 -10.35 0.21 0.06
C ASN A 115 -11.87 0.46 0.11
N ARG A 116 -12.42 1.13 -0.91
CA ARG A 116 -13.84 1.43 -1.04
C ARG A 116 -14.59 0.52 -2.01
N ARG A 117 -13.91 -0.45 -2.65
CA ARG A 117 -14.48 -1.31 -3.70
C ARG A 117 -15.74 -2.09 -3.28
N ALA A 118 -15.85 -2.43 -1.99
CA ALA A 118 -17.00 -3.17 -1.43
C ALA A 118 -18.03 -2.25 -0.75
N SER A 119 -17.96 -0.94 -0.93
CA SER A 119 -18.91 -0.02 -0.31
C SER A 119 -20.31 -0.16 -0.91
N ARG A 120 -21.30 -0.47 -0.08
CA ARG A 120 -22.72 -0.56 -0.49
C ARG A 120 -23.35 0.80 -0.83
N TYR A 121 -22.80 1.87 -0.29
CA TYR A 121 -23.35 3.22 -0.40
C TYR A 121 -22.43 4.13 -1.21
N ARG A 122 -22.46 3.99 -2.53
CA ARG A 122 -21.62 4.79 -3.45
C ARG A 122 -21.88 6.30 -3.34
N GLY A 123 -23.14 6.70 -3.14
CA GLY A 123 -23.47 8.12 -2.94
C GLY A 123 -22.82 8.74 -1.69
N LYS A 124 -22.74 7.99 -0.58
CA LYS A 124 -22.03 8.43 0.63
C LYS A 124 -20.52 8.56 0.41
N LEU A 125 -19.93 7.82 -0.55
CA LEU A 125 -18.52 7.98 -0.91
C LEU A 125 -18.26 9.33 -1.55
N PHE A 126 -19.10 9.73 -2.50
CA PHE A 126 -19.01 11.04 -3.14
C PHE A 126 -19.14 12.17 -2.12
N TYR A 127 -20.17 12.09 -1.26
CA TYR A 127 -20.35 13.08 -0.20
C TYR A 127 -19.14 13.21 0.73
N ARG A 128 -18.54 12.08 1.14
CA ARG A 128 -17.33 12.10 1.97
C ARG A 128 -16.11 12.64 1.24
N LEU A 129 -15.94 12.35 -0.04
CA LEU A 129 -14.86 12.92 -0.85
C LEU A 129 -15.00 14.45 -0.95
N VAL A 130 -16.22 14.93 -1.22
CA VAL A 130 -16.50 16.38 -1.27
C VAL A 130 -16.27 17.01 0.09
N ALA A 131 -16.77 16.40 1.18
CA ALA A 131 -16.57 16.92 2.53
C ALA A 131 -15.08 17.00 2.91
N GLN A 132 -14.28 16.02 2.51
CA GLN A 132 -12.83 16.04 2.71
C GLN A 132 -12.14 17.10 1.84
N ALA A 133 -12.54 17.21 0.57
CA ALA A 133 -11.98 18.18 -0.35
C ALA A 133 -12.21 19.64 0.12
N VAL A 134 -13.38 19.91 0.70
CA VAL A 134 -13.70 21.25 1.26
C VAL A 134 -12.93 21.54 2.55
N ALA A 135 -12.58 20.49 3.31
CA ALA A 135 -11.87 20.63 4.58
C ALA A 135 -10.34 20.76 4.43
N VAL A 136 -9.81 20.54 3.22
CA VAL A 136 -8.37 20.60 2.92
C VAL A 136 -8.09 21.85 2.07
N GLU A 137 -6.95 22.50 2.31
CA GLU A 137 -6.51 23.61 1.46
C GLU A 137 -6.39 23.18 -0.01
N PRO A 138 -6.78 24.06 -0.96
CA PRO A 138 -6.67 23.76 -2.39
C PRO A 138 -5.22 23.45 -2.77
N PHE A 139 -5.02 22.34 -3.45
CA PHE A 139 -3.71 21.98 -4.00
C PHE A 139 -3.63 22.50 -5.44
N PRO A 140 -2.94 23.63 -5.70
CA PRO A 140 -2.94 24.25 -7.02
C PRO A 140 -2.22 23.37 -8.04
N CYS A 141 -2.72 23.40 -9.28
CA CYS A 141 -2.17 22.62 -10.39
C CYS A 141 -0.66 22.89 -10.60
N SER A 142 -0.19 24.10 -10.33
CA SER A 142 1.22 24.45 -10.38
C SER A 142 2.11 23.62 -9.46
N ARG A 143 1.61 23.21 -8.29
CA ARG A 143 2.34 22.31 -7.39
C ARG A 143 2.30 20.85 -7.86
N LEU A 144 1.25 20.43 -8.58
CA LEU A 144 1.19 19.09 -9.17
C LEU A 144 2.19 18.92 -10.33
N VAL A 145 2.40 19.99 -11.09
CA VAL A 145 3.29 19.98 -12.26
C VAL A 145 4.74 20.25 -11.88
N ALA A 146 4.99 21.06 -10.85
CA ALA A 146 6.35 21.48 -10.46
C ALA A 146 7.11 20.43 -9.60
N GLY A 147 6.46 19.34 -9.16
CA GLY A 147 7.09 18.33 -8.30
C GLY A 147 7.74 18.95 -7.07
N THR A 148 7.10 18.94 -5.95
CA THR A 148 7.72 19.29 -4.65
C THR A 148 8.70 18.23 -4.22
#